data_ec373b7194706f49c6d750b1cf4e1b0c
#
_entry.id   ec373b7194706f49c6d750b1cf4e1b0c
#
_cell.length_a   1.000
_cell.length_b   1.000
_cell.length_c   1.000
_cell.angle_alpha   90.00
_cell.angle_beta   90.00
_cell.angle_gamma   90.00
#
_symmetry.space_group_name_H-M   'P 1'
#
loop_
_entity.id
_entity.type
_entity.pdbx_description
1 polymer ?
#
loop_
_entity_poly.entity_id
_entity_poly.type
_entity_poly.pdbx_seq_one_letter_code
_entity_poly.pdbx_strand_id
1 'polypeptide(L)'
;VSVVEQEHTAVMADPAGPDPTEPIVRPAPHRWLWYAFGGSLPKRHRGWVLYDTTTGTWWLRHLARTVVQLAVPILLIMTLLPASWGLRAACAGGGLALALFYSLAYMPESVENRVVKVGYPAGTATVHRERAGHLREQRESERRRAAAAARRAARYRDRHGR
;
A
#
# COMPACT_ATOMS: atom_id res chain seq x y z
N VAL A 1 21.87 -16.47 31.87
CA VAL A 1 21.12 -16.00 30.70
C VAL A 1 19.99 -16.99 30.50
N SER A 2 18.77 -16.61 30.82
CA SER A 2 17.63 -17.52 30.90
C SER A 2 17.06 -17.86 29.51
N VAL A 3 16.53 -19.07 29.36
CA VAL A 3 15.86 -19.57 28.15
C VAL A 3 14.77 -18.58 27.67
N VAL A 4 14.14 -17.86 28.59
CA VAL A 4 13.12 -16.82 28.31
C VAL A 4 13.71 -15.62 27.54
N GLU A 5 14.95 -15.27 27.77
CA GLU A 5 15.63 -14.15 27.08
C GLU A 5 16.08 -14.55 25.67
N GLN A 6 16.39 -15.83 25.47
CA GLN A 6 16.65 -16.39 24.13
C GLN A 6 15.39 -16.52 23.29
N GLU A 7 14.24 -16.92 23.89
CA GLU A 7 12.94 -16.94 23.19
C GLU A 7 12.48 -15.51 22.81
N HIS A 8 12.69 -14.54 23.69
CA HIS A 8 12.35 -13.13 23.40
C HIS A 8 13.20 -12.53 22.28
N THR A 9 14.48 -12.90 22.23
CA THR A 9 15.40 -12.47 21.15
C THR A 9 15.12 -13.22 19.84
N ALA A 10 14.68 -14.47 19.89
CA ALA A 10 14.30 -15.26 18.73
C ALA A 10 12.97 -14.79 18.11
N VAL A 11 12.03 -14.30 18.92
CA VAL A 11 10.77 -13.69 18.45
C VAL A 11 11.02 -12.31 17.83
N MET A 12 12.09 -11.62 18.21
CA MET A 12 12.49 -10.34 17.61
C MET A 12 13.36 -10.48 16.34
N ALA A 13 13.93 -11.64 16.10
CA ALA A 13 14.53 -11.95 14.81
C ALA A 13 13.40 -12.27 13.85
N ASP A 14 12.85 -11.25 13.16
CA ASP A 14 11.92 -11.40 12.04
C ASP A 14 12.62 -12.21 10.94
N PRO A 15 12.36 -13.54 10.81
CA PRO A 15 13.13 -14.39 9.89
C PRO A 15 12.83 -14.12 8.42
N ALA A 16 12.03 -13.11 8.09
CA ALA A 16 11.62 -12.79 6.74
C ALA A 16 11.18 -11.35 6.54
N GLY A 17 11.61 -10.43 7.42
CA GLY A 17 11.49 -8.99 7.11
C GLY A 17 12.20 -8.73 5.79
N PRO A 18 11.67 -7.87 4.90
CA PRO A 18 12.39 -7.52 3.69
C PRO A 18 13.73 -6.93 4.08
N ASP A 19 14.78 -7.49 3.53
CA ASP A 19 16.13 -6.95 3.65
C ASP A 19 16.08 -5.50 3.10
N PRO A 20 16.40 -4.47 3.91
CA PRO A 20 16.42 -3.09 3.44
C PRO A 20 17.39 -2.86 2.29
N THR A 21 18.27 -3.82 2.02
CA THR A 21 19.23 -3.81 0.91
C THR A 21 18.66 -4.43 -0.37
N GLU A 22 17.42 -4.93 -0.35
CA GLU A 22 16.83 -5.60 -1.51
C GLU A 22 16.59 -4.61 -2.67
N PRO A 23 17.13 -4.86 -3.88
CA PRO A 23 17.03 -3.92 -4.97
C PRO A 23 15.59 -3.79 -5.47
N ILE A 24 15.13 -2.56 -5.64
CA ILE A 24 13.81 -2.26 -6.21
C ILE A 24 13.87 -2.37 -7.74
N VAL A 25 13.70 -3.59 -8.26
CA VAL A 25 13.69 -3.84 -9.70
C VAL A 25 12.28 -3.68 -10.25
N ARG A 26 12.04 -2.62 -11.04
CA ARG A 26 10.73 -2.36 -11.65
C ARG A 26 10.43 -3.41 -12.72
N PRO A 27 9.18 -3.92 -12.79
CA PRO A 27 8.77 -4.83 -13.87
C PRO A 27 8.61 -4.06 -15.19
N ALA A 28 8.85 -4.75 -16.30
CA ALA A 28 8.53 -4.24 -17.64
C ALA A 28 6.99 -4.05 -17.79
N PRO A 29 6.50 -3.17 -18.71
CA PRO A 29 5.08 -2.84 -18.84
C PRO A 29 4.13 -4.04 -19.00
N HIS A 30 4.50 -5.04 -19.82
CA HIS A 30 3.71 -6.25 -20.00
C HIS A 30 3.63 -7.09 -18.70
N ARG A 31 4.69 -7.15 -17.90
CA ARG A 31 4.71 -7.82 -16.60
C ARG A 31 3.94 -7.04 -15.55
N TRP A 32 3.98 -5.71 -15.63
CA TRP A 32 3.15 -4.87 -14.80
C TRP A 32 1.66 -5.10 -15.09
N LEU A 33 1.29 -5.22 -16.36
CA LEU A 33 -0.10 -5.53 -16.75
C LEU A 33 -0.52 -6.91 -16.20
N TRP A 34 0.32 -7.93 -16.37
CA TRP A 34 0.09 -9.26 -15.76
C TRP A 34 -0.12 -9.17 -14.24
N TYR A 35 0.74 -8.41 -13.57
CA TYR A 35 0.63 -8.16 -12.14
C TYR A 35 -0.64 -7.37 -11.79
N ALA A 36 -1.05 -6.40 -12.60
CA ALA A 36 -2.30 -5.66 -12.41
C ALA A 36 -3.50 -6.61 -12.39
N PHE A 37 -3.56 -7.61 -13.27
CA PHE A 37 -4.61 -8.65 -13.30
C PHE A 37 -4.46 -9.74 -12.23
N GLY A 38 -3.59 -9.56 -11.25
CA GLY A 38 -3.45 -10.49 -10.13
C GLY A 38 -2.41 -11.60 -10.34
N GLY A 39 -1.65 -11.56 -11.43
CA GLY A 39 -0.55 -12.47 -11.69
C GLY A 39 0.61 -12.28 -10.72
N SER A 40 1.38 -13.34 -10.47
CA SER A 40 2.60 -13.27 -9.68
C SER A 40 3.78 -12.78 -10.52
N LEU A 41 4.67 -12.02 -9.88
CA LEU A 41 5.94 -11.62 -10.48
C LEU A 41 7.07 -12.56 -10.05
N PRO A 42 8.12 -12.74 -10.86
CA PRO A 42 9.33 -13.46 -10.45
C PRO A 42 9.95 -12.86 -9.18
N LYS A 43 10.61 -13.69 -8.38
CA LYS A 43 11.22 -13.30 -7.08
C LYS A 43 12.15 -12.08 -7.17
N ARG A 44 12.80 -11.83 -8.31
CA ARG A 44 13.63 -10.63 -8.53
C ARG A 44 12.87 -9.29 -8.39
N HIS A 45 11.53 -9.30 -8.49
CA HIS A 45 10.69 -8.11 -8.37
C HIS A 45 10.04 -7.99 -6.98
N ARG A 46 10.36 -8.88 -6.03
CA ARG A 46 9.69 -8.93 -4.73
C ARG A 46 9.86 -7.63 -3.95
N GLY A 47 11.06 -7.03 -3.93
CA GLY A 47 11.29 -5.73 -3.30
C GLY A 47 10.45 -4.62 -3.92
N TRP A 48 10.26 -4.64 -5.25
CA TRP A 48 9.36 -3.69 -5.91
C TRP A 48 7.89 -3.91 -5.53
N VAL A 49 7.41 -5.16 -5.43
CA VAL A 49 6.04 -5.47 -4.99
C VAL A 49 5.80 -4.97 -3.57
N LEU A 50 6.74 -5.19 -2.66
CA LEU A 50 6.64 -4.68 -1.30
C LEU A 50 6.61 -3.16 -1.29
N TYR A 51 7.50 -2.49 -2.01
CA TYR A 51 7.48 -1.04 -2.16
C TYR A 51 6.15 -0.53 -2.72
N ASP A 52 5.61 -1.17 -3.75
CA ASP A 52 4.34 -0.82 -4.40
C ASP A 52 3.14 -0.92 -3.44
N THR A 53 3.19 -1.87 -2.50
CA THR A 53 2.12 -2.18 -1.56
C THR A 53 2.23 -1.47 -0.20
N THR A 54 3.40 -0.92 0.14
CA THR A 54 3.66 -0.30 1.46
C THR A 54 3.93 1.20 1.40
N THR A 55 4.22 1.75 0.21
CA THR A 55 4.40 3.20 0.03
C THR A 55 3.14 3.97 0.40
N GLY A 56 3.24 5.21 0.89
CA GLY A 56 2.11 6.04 1.31
C GLY A 56 1.00 6.24 0.27
N THR A 57 1.29 5.99 -1.02
CA THR A 57 0.34 6.04 -2.14
C THR A 57 -0.16 4.66 -2.57
N TRP A 58 -0.01 3.63 -1.73
CA TRP A 58 -0.37 2.24 -2.04
C TRP A 58 -1.84 2.06 -2.43
N TRP A 59 -2.73 2.78 -1.77
CA TRP A 59 -4.17 2.78 -2.06
C TRP A 59 -4.49 3.33 -3.45
N LEU A 60 -3.80 4.40 -3.87
CA LEU A 60 -3.97 4.97 -5.22
C LEU A 60 -3.48 4.00 -6.31
N ARG A 61 -2.38 3.29 -6.04
CA ARG A 61 -1.87 2.26 -6.94
C ARG A 61 -2.81 1.05 -7.02
N HIS A 62 -3.43 0.69 -5.89
CA HIS A 62 -4.48 -0.33 -5.89
C HIS A 62 -5.66 0.11 -6.75
N LEU A 63 -6.15 1.33 -6.57
CA LEU A 63 -7.24 1.89 -7.35
C LEU A 63 -6.91 1.94 -8.87
N ALA A 64 -5.72 2.38 -9.23
CA ALA A 64 -5.26 2.39 -10.61
C ALA A 64 -5.29 0.98 -11.24
N ARG A 65 -4.87 -0.04 -10.51
CA ARG A 65 -4.98 -1.45 -10.96
C ARG A 65 -6.42 -1.90 -11.10
N THR A 66 -7.28 -1.54 -10.16
CA THR A 66 -8.71 -1.84 -10.23
C THR A 66 -9.35 -1.22 -11.48
N VAL A 67 -9.03 0.03 -11.80
CA VAL A 67 -9.50 0.69 -13.04
C VAL A 67 -9.05 -0.07 -14.28
N VAL A 68 -7.78 -0.48 -14.35
CA VAL A 68 -7.26 -1.28 -15.47
C VAL A 68 -7.98 -2.63 -15.58
N GLN A 69 -8.24 -3.30 -14.46
CA GLN A 69 -9.01 -4.56 -14.45
C GLN A 69 -10.44 -4.38 -14.91
N LEU A 70 -11.10 -3.28 -14.51
CA LEU A 70 -12.50 -2.99 -14.87
C LEU A 70 -12.65 -2.48 -16.30
N ALA A 71 -11.62 -1.95 -16.90
CA ALA A 71 -11.66 -1.48 -18.29
C ALA A 71 -12.10 -2.58 -19.27
N VAL A 72 -11.64 -3.82 -19.06
CA VAL A 72 -11.98 -4.96 -19.92
C VAL A 72 -13.48 -5.30 -19.86
N PRO A 73 -14.08 -5.61 -18.68
CA PRO A 73 -15.52 -5.93 -18.63
C PRO A 73 -16.40 -4.74 -19.04
N ILE A 74 -16.01 -3.51 -18.72
CA ILE A 74 -16.76 -2.33 -19.16
C ILE A 74 -16.75 -2.24 -20.69
N LEU A 75 -15.59 -2.40 -21.32
CA LEU A 75 -15.47 -2.38 -22.78
C LEU A 75 -16.32 -3.48 -23.41
N LEU A 76 -16.31 -4.69 -22.86
CA LEU A 76 -17.13 -5.81 -23.35
C LEU A 76 -18.64 -5.51 -23.23
N ILE A 77 -19.09 -4.96 -22.12
CA ILE A 77 -20.50 -4.55 -21.92
C ILE A 77 -20.90 -3.48 -22.97
N MET A 78 -20.03 -2.48 -23.13
CA MET A 78 -20.33 -1.37 -24.05
C MET A 78 -20.35 -1.80 -25.51
N THR A 79 -19.57 -2.81 -25.91
CA THR A 79 -19.44 -3.23 -27.31
C THR A 79 -20.31 -4.44 -27.69
N LEU A 80 -20.39 -5.44 -26.80
CA LEU A 80 -21.00 -6.74 -27.13
C LEU A 80 -22.45 -6.88 -26.66
N LEU A 81 -22.90 -6.10 -25.65
CA LEU A 81 -24.24 -6.25 -25.12
C LEU A 81 -25.27 -5.76 -26.16
N PRO A 82 -26.21 -6.63 -26.67
CA PRO A 82 -27.23 -6.23 -27.63
C PRO A 82 -28.35 -5.46 -26.92
N ALA A 83 -28.11 -4.22 -26.53
CA ALA A 83 -29.01 -3.40 -25.75
C ALA A 83 -28.91 -1.92 -26.14
N SER A 84 -29.85 -1.10 -25.70
CA SER A 84 -29.79 0.35 -25.87
C SER A 84 -28.61 0.95 -25.11
N TRP A 85 -28.10 2.09 -25.54
CA TRP A 85 -26.99 2.78 -24.89
C TRP A 85 -27.27 3.09 -23.41
N GLY A 86 -28.51 3.44 -23.08
CA GLY A 86 -28.91 3.69 -21.70
C GLY A 86 -28.76 2.45 -20.81
N LEU A 87 -29.19 1.28 -21.31
CA LEU A 87 -29.07 0.03 -20.57
C LEU A 87 -27.60 -0.42 -20.45
N ARG A 88 -26.80 -0.29 -21.51
CA ARG A 88 -25.36 -0.56 -21.46
C ARG A 88 -24.67 0.31 -20.39
N ALA A 89 -24.95 1.62 -20.39
CA ALA A 89 -24.41 2.57 -19.44
C ALA A 89 -24.84 2.25 -17.99
N ALA A 90 -26.11 1.87 -17.79
CA ALA A 90 -26.61 1.47 -16.47
C ALA A 90 -25.93 0.20 -15.95
N CYS A 91 -25.77 -0.83 -16.79
CA CYS A 91 -25.06 -2.07 -16.45
C CYS A 91 -23.59 -1.81 -16.15
N ALA A 92 -22.90 -1.04 -17.00
CA ALA A 92 -21.48 -0.69 -16.80
C ALA A 92 -21.28 0.16 -15.54
N GLY A 93 -22.14 1.16 -15.32
CA GLY A 93 -22.09 2.04 -14.15
C GLY A 93 -22.40 1.31 -12.84
N GLY A 94 -23.44 0.49 -12.81
CA GLY A 94 -23.78 -0.34 -11.65
C GLY A 94 -22.69 -1.35 -11.33
N GLY A 95 -22.17 -2.03 -12.35
CA GLY A 95 -21.05 -2.96 -12.20
C GLY A 95 -19.77 -2.27 -11.71
N LEU A 96 -19.46 -1.09 -12.23
CA LEU A 96 -18.35 -0.27 -11.78
C LEU A 96 -18.48 0.12 -10.30
N ALA A 97 -19.65 0.63 -9.91
CA ALA A 97 -19.91 1.06 -8.53
C ALA A 97 -19.74 -0.12 -7.55
N LEU A 98 -20.32 -1.27 -7.88
CA LEU A 98 -20.23 -2.48 -7.06
C LEU A 98 -18.79 -3.00 -6.98
N ALA A 99 -18.08 -3.06 -8.12
CA ALA A 99 -16.70 -3.50 -8.17
C ALA A 99 -15.76 -2.58 -7.38
N LEU A 100 -15.94 -1.26 -7.43
CA LEU A 100 -15.19 -0.31 -6.64
C LEU A 100 -15.48 -0.47 -5.15
N PHE A 101 -16.73 -0.66 -4.77
CA PHE A 101 -17.11 -0.92 -3.38
C PHE A 101 -16.39 -2.15 -2.83
N TYR A 102 -16.46 -3.29 -3.53
CA TYR A 102 -15.75 -4.50 -3.10
C TYR A 102 -14.23 -4.34 -3.15
N SER A 103 -13.70 -3.66 -4.17
CA SER A 103 -12.26 -3.40 -4.27
C SER A 103 -11.73 -2.61 -3.07
N LEU A 104 -12.50 -1.62 -2.59
CA LEU A 104 -12.13 -0.85 -1.39
C LEU A 104 -12.29 -1.67 -0.10
N ALA A 105 -13.38 -2.44 0.02
CA ALA A 105 -13.65 -3.28 1.17
C ALA A 105 -12.57 -4.35 1.39
N TYR A 106 -12.11 -5.00 0.31
CA TYR A 106 -11.10 -6.07 0.36
C TYR A 106 -9.69 -5.60 -0.04
N MET A 107 -9.44 -4.28 -0.02
CA MET A 107 -8.16 -3.72 -0.42
C MET A 107 -6.98 -4.23 0.43
N PRO A 108 -7.06 -4.32 1.78
CA PRO A 108 -5.97 -4.82 2.60
C PRO A 108 -5.59 -6.26 2.26
N GLU A 109 -6.58 -7.14 2.11
CA GLU A 109 -6.38 -8.56 1.80
C GLU A 109 -5.81 -8.76 0.39
N SER A 110 -6.32 -8.00 -0.58
CA SER A 110 -5.84 -8.04 -1.96
C SER A 110 -4.36 -7.65 -2.05
N VAL A 111 -3.96 -6.64 -1.29
CA VAL A 111 -2.58 -6.17 -1.21
C VAL A 111 -1.69 -7.19 -0.52
N GLU A 112 -2.15 -7.77 0.59
CA GLU A 112 -1.41 -8.80 1.32
C GLU A 112 -1.17 -10.05 0.48
N ASN A 113 -2.20 -10.52 -0.24
CA ASN A 113 -2.09 -11.65 -1.17
C ASN A 113 -1.00 -11.43 -2.26
N ARG A 114 -0.79 -10.19 -2.71
CA ARG A 114 0.27 -9.89 -3.68
C ARG A 114 1.66 -10.06 -3.10
N VAL A 115 1.82 -9.68 -1.83
CA VAL A 115 3.09 -9.80 -1.09
C VAL A 115 3.38 -11.27 -0.80
N VAL A 116 2.37 -12.04 -0.40
CA VAL A 116 2.49 -13.49 -0.20
C VAL A 116 2.87 -14.23 -1.48
N LYS A 117 2.26 -13.86 -2.63
CA LYS A 117 2.56 -14.48 -3.94
C LYS A 117 4.02 -14.32 -4.39
N VAL A 118 4.74 -13.33 -3.91
CA VAL A 118 6.18 -13.15 -4.23
C VAL A 118 7.10 -13.73 -3.16
N GLY A 119 6.53 -14.43 -2.17
CA GLY A 119 7.26 -15.23 -1.20
C GLY A 119 7.52 -14.57 0.16
N TYR A 120 6.82 -13.49 0.50
CA TYR A 120 6.85 -12.95 1.86
C TYR A 120 5.80 -13.64 2.74
N PRO A 121 6.00 -13.70 4.06
CA PRO A 121 4.99 -14.17 5.01
C PRO A 121 3.72 -13.30 4.97
N ALA A 122 2.59 -13.92 5.31
CA ALA A 122 1.34 -13.19 5.52
C ALA A 122 1.49 -12.15 6.65
N GLY A 123 0.89 -10.98 6.47
CA GLY A 123 1.00 -9.87 7.42
C GLY A 123 2.16 -8.90 7.14
N THR A 124 3.10 -9.25 6.28
CA THR A 124 4.28 -8.42 6.00
C THR A 124 3.92 -7.02 5.56
N ALA A 125 3.01 -6.85 4.59
CA ALA A 125 2.63 -5.52 4.11
C ALA A 125 1.93 -4.68 5.19
N THR A 126 1.11 -5.32 6.03
CA THR A 126 0.41 -4.67 7.14
C THR A 126 1.39 -4.15 8.17
N VAL A 127 2.30 -5.01 8.67
CA VAL A 127 3.34 -4.62 9.64
C VAL A 127 4.21 -3.47 9.11
N HIS A 128 4.60 -3.51 7.83
CA HIS A 128 5.38 -2.43 7.23
C HIS A 128 4.63 -1.10 7.17
N ARG A 129 3.34 -1.14 6.87
CA ARG A 129 2.50 0.06 6.84
C ARG A 129 2.31 0.67 8.22
N GLU A 130 2.08 -0.17 9.23
CA GLU A 130 1.94 0.25 10.63
C GLU A 130 3.24 0.88 11.14
N ARG A 131 4.38 0.23 10.95
CA ARG A 131 5.70 0.81 11.31
C ARG A 131 5.93 2.16 10.63
N ALA A 132 5.63 2.27 9.34
CA ALA A 132 5.75 3.53 8.61
C ALA A 132 4.78 4.61 9.12
N GLY A 133 3.58 4.22 9.55
CA GLY A 133 2.60 5.09 10.21
C GLY A 133 3.15 5.65 11.53
N HIS A 134 3.57 4.79 12.43
CA HIS A 134 4.15 5.19 13.73
C HIS A 134 5.37 6.10 13.58
N LEU A 135 6.26 5.83 12.64
CA LEU A 135 7.41 6.70 12.38
C LEU A 135 7.00 8.09 11.87
N ARG A 136 5.93 8.19 11.09
CA ARG A 136 5.39 9.48 10.65
C ARG A 136 4.78 10.26 11.81
N GLU A 137 3.96 9.60 12.63
CA GLU A 137 3.35 10.19 13.83
C GLU A 137 4.42 10.70 14.81
N GLN A 138 5.47 9.92 15.04
CA GLN A 138 6.60 10.33 15.88
C GLN A 138 7.27 11.59 15.32
N ARG A 139 7.62 11.60 14.04
CA ARG A 139 8.22 12.77 13.38
C ARG A 139 7.32 14.00 13.42
N GLU A 140 6.02 13.82 13.24
CA GLU A 140 5.07 14.92 13.35
C GLU A 140 4.95 15.45 14.77
N SER A 141 4.93 14.57 15.77
CA SER A 141 4.90 14.97 17.18
C SER A 141 6.16 15.73 17.58
N GLU A 142 7.33 15.28 17.13
CA GLU A 142 8.60 15.98 17.34
C GLU A 142 8.62 17.36 16.67
N ARG A 143 8.16 17.45 15.41
CA ARG A 143 8.02 18.75 14.71
C ARG A 143 7.09 19.70 15.44
N ARG A 144 5.94 19.21 15.92
CA ARG A 144 4.98 20.03 16.71
C ARG A 144 5.59 20.50 18.02
N ARG A 145 6.31 19.62 18.75
CA ARG A 145 7.03 19.97 19.98
C ARG A 145 8.13 21.01 19.70
N ALA A 146 8.94 20.82 18.68
CA ALA A 146 10.00 21.77 18.29
C ALA A 146 9.41 23.14 17.90
N ALA A 147 8.33 23.17 17.12
CA ALA A 147 7.64 24.40 16.76
C ALA A 147 7.04 25.12 17.97
N ALA A 148 6.46 24.39 18.91
CA ALA A 148 5.95 24.95 20.17
C ALA A 148 7.07 25.53 21.05
N ALA A 149 8.21 24.82 21.15
CA ALA A 149 9.38 25.29 21.87
C ALA A 149 9.95 26.58 21.23
N ALA A 150 10.07 26.61 19.90
CA ALA A 150 10.53 27.80 19.17
C ALA A 150 9.61 29.02 19.39
N ARG A 151 8.28 28.81 19.36
CA ARG A 151 7.31 29.87 19.66
C ARG A 151 7.42 30.38 21.09
N ARG A 152 7.66 29.49 22.07
CA ARG A 152 7.89 29.89 23.48
C ARG A 152 9.19 30.67 23.62
N ALA A 153 10.26 30.25 23.00
CA ALA A 153 11.54 30.94 23.01
C ALA A 153 11.46 32.33 22.33
N ALA A 154 10.72 32.46 21.23
CA ALA A 154 10.47 33.75 20.59
C ALA A 154 9.71 34.71 21.53
N ARG A 155 8.61 34.25 22.12
CA ARG A 155 7.85 35.08 23.12
C ARG A 155 8.68 35.49 24.32
N TYR A 156 9.57 34.63 24.78
CA TYR A 156 10.49 34.94 25.89
C TYR A 156 11.45 36.07 25.48
N ARG A 157 12.07 35.95 24.29
CA ARG A 157 12.96 37.01 23.76
C ARG A 157 12.25 38.35 23.59
N ASP A 158 11.03 38.34 23.02
CA ASP A 158 10.25 39.58 22.85
C ASP A 158 9.90 40.28 24.17
N ARG A 159 9.71 39.52 25.27
CA ARG A 159 9.43 40.06 26.59
C ARG A 159 10.66 40.57 27.33
N HIS A 160 11.82 39.99 27.12
CA HIS A 160 13.04 40.26 27.89
C HIS A 160 14.14 40.94 27.06
N GLY A 161 13.90 41.18 25.78
CA GLY A 161 14.83 41.84 24.86
C GLY A 161 14.55 43.37 24.68
N ARG A 162 13.69 43.97 25.52
CA ARG A 162 13.43 45.42 25.55
C ARG A 162 14.11 46.04 26.74
#